data_38043a7ee2651cec213d1b9197139d8d
#
_entry.id   38043a7ee2651cec213d1b9197139d8d
#
_cell.length_a   1.000
_cell.length_b   1.000
_cell.length_c   1.000
_cell.angle_alpha   90.00
_cell.angle_beta   90.00
_cell.angle_gamma   90.00
#
_symmetry.space_group_name_H-M   'P 1'
#
loop_
_entity.id
_entity.type
_entity.pdbx_description
1 polymer ?
#
loop_
_entity_poly.entity_id
_entity_poly.type
_entity_poly.pdbx_seq_one_letter_code
_entity_poly.pdbx_strand_id
1 'polypeptide(L)'
;MTDYTVMTHPLIQHKISKLRDKNTGTAEFRALVEEIAMLMGYEALKDLPTEDVCIETPIEECMTPVIAGRNLAIVPILRAGLGMVSGLQALVPTAKIGHIGLYRDEETHEPHEYYCKLPDPIDERLIVVTDPMLATGGSAVAAVDFIKQHGGRNIKFMSIIA
;
A
#
# COMPACT_ATOMS: atom_id res chain seq x y z
N MET A 1 15.00 9.66 -10.84
CA MET A 1 15.61 8.97 -9.70
C MET A 1 14.47 8.31 -8.94
N THR A 2 14.53 7.02 -8.70
CA THR A 2 13.52 6.36 -7.86
C THR A 2 13.93 6.60 -6.41
N ASP A 3 13.15 7.43 -5.70
CA ASP A 3 13.42 7.68 -4.29
C ASP A 3 12.88 6.51 -3.47
N TYR A 4 13.71 5.99 -2.59
CA TYR A 4 13.27 5.00 -1.61
C TYR A 4 13.44 5.57 -0.19
N THR A 5 12.56 5.19 0.69
CA THR A 5 12.59 5.57 2.10
C THR A 5 12.66 4.34 2.98
N VAL A 6 13.71 4.23 3.78
CA VAL A 6 13.81 3.22 4.84
C VAL A 6 13.24 3.79 6.11
N MET A 7 12.23 3.11 6.66
CA MET A 7 11.55 3.56 7.87
C MET A 7 12.28 3.06 9.12
N THR A 8 12.84 3.98 9.88
CA THR A 8 13.66 3.68 11.08
C THR A 8 12.94 3.99 12.40
N HIS A 9 11.64 4.27 12.35
CA HIS A 9 10.88 4.58 13.55
C HIS A 9 10.92 3.44 14.58
N PRO A 10 11.21 3.68 15.88
CA PRO A 10 11.38 2.63 16.90
C PRO A 10 10.19 1.67 17.01
N LEU A 11 8.96 2.13 16.87
CA LEU A 11 7.78 1.26 16.88
C LEU A 11 7.75 0.29 15.71
N ILE A 12 8.14 0.74 14.51
CA ILE A 12 8.23 -0.14 13.33
C ILE A 12 9.32 -1.19 13.56
N GLN A 13 10.51 -0.76 14.01
CA GLN A 13 11.63 -1.67 14.28
C GLN A 13 11.26 -2.72 15.34
N HIS A 14 10.59 -2.31 16.43
CA HIS A 14 10.12 -3.23 17.46
C HIS A 14 9.16 -4.28 16.89
N LYS A 15 8.18 -3.85 16.09
CA LYS A 15 7.21 -4.76 15.47
C LYS A 15 7.85 -5.69 14.45
N ILE A 16 8.81 -5.21 13.66
CA ILE A 16 9.59 -6.03 12.74
C ILE A 16 10.40 -7.07 13.50
N SER A 17 11.01 -6.72 14.65
CA SER A 17 11.74 -7.68 15.48
C SER A 17 10.86 -8.83 15.96
N LYS A 18 9.64 -8.51 16.41
CA LYS A 18 8.65 -9.53 16.78
C LYS A 18 8.19 -10.36 15.59
N LEU A 19 7.89 -9.71 14.46
CA LEU A 19 7.47 -10.39 13.23
C LEU A 19 8.50 -11.41 12.74
N ARG A 20 9.78 -11.14 12.96
CA ARG A 20 10.91 -12.01 12.57
C ARG A 20 11.21 -13.15 13.55
N ASP A 21 10.63 -13.13 14.74
CA ASP A 21 10.82 -14.21 15.71
C ASP A 21 10.12 -15.48 15.20
N LYS A 22 10.87 -16.57 15.12
CA LYS A 22 10.36 -17.88 14.69
C LYS A 22 9.22 -18.42 15.58
N ASN A 23 9.10 -17.92 16.80
CA ASN A 23 8.06 -18.32 17.76
C ASN A 23 6.78 -17.50 17.61
N THR A 24 6.77 -16.46 16.78
CA THR A 24 5.57 -15.64 16.55
C THR A 24 4.48 -16.48 15.90
N GLY A 25 3.35 -16.61 16.61
CA GLY A 25 2.21 -17.38 16.12
C GLY A 25 1.49 -16.70 14.95
N THR A 26 0.72 -17.47 14.20
CA THR A 26 0.05 -16.99 12.96
C THR A 26 -0.86 -15.78 13.21
N ALA A 27 -1.60 -15.76 14.32
CA ALA A 27 -2.50 -14.65 14.66
C ALA A 27 -1.71 -13.36 14.94
N GLU A 28 -0.66 -13.47 15.77
CA GLU A 28 0.23 -12.34 16.08
C GLU A 28 0.96 -11.85 14.84
N PHE A 29 1.45 -12.76 14.00
CA PHE A 29 2.09 -12.41 12.72
C PHE A 29 1.18 -11.55 11.84
N ARG A 30 -0.10 -11.94 11.68
CA ARG A 30 -1.06 -11.17 10.89
C ARG A 30 -1.33 -9.78 11.48
N ALA A 31 -1.50 -9.71 12.80
CA ALA A 31 -1.69 -8.44 13.49
C ALA A 31 -0.47 -7.51 13.32
N LEU A 32 0.74 -8.05 13.44
CA LEU A 32 1.98 -7.29 13.23
C LEU A 32 2.11 -6.76 11.80
N VAL A 33 1.77 -7.57 10.78
CA VAL A 33 1.77 -7.13 9.38
C VAL A 33 0.82 -5.96 9.17
N GLU A 34 -0.40 -6.04 9.71
CA GLU A 34 -1.41 -4.99 9.62
C GLU A 34 -0.96 -3.71 10.32
N GLU A 35 -0.45 -3.82 11.55
CA GLU A 35 0.05 -2.69 12.34
C GLU A 35 1.26 -2.01 11.69
N ILE A 36 2.21 -2.80 11.16
CA ILE A 36 3.36 -2.26 10.44
C ILE A 36 2.89 -1.55 9.16
N ALA A 37 1.98 -2.16 8.40
CA ALA A 37 1.42 -1.56 7.19
C ALA A 37 0.72 -0.22 7.49
N MET A 38 0.00 -0.12 8.60
CA MET A 38 -0.63 1.14 9.06
C MET A 38 0.43 2.21 9.35
N LEU A 39 1.46 1.90 10.15
CA LEU A 39 2.51 2.85 10.50
C LEU A 39 3.31 3.29 9.27
N MET A 40 3.63 2.36 8.37
CA MET A 40 4.27 2.67 7.09
C MET A 40 3.37 3.52 6.20
N GLY A 41 2.07 3.22 6.17
CA GLY A 41 1.08 3.97 5.41
C GLY A 41 0.97 5.41 5.87
N TYR A 42 1.00 5.67 7.16
CA TYR A 42 1.02 7.03 7.70
C TYR A 42 2.16 7.86 7.11
N GLU A 43 3.37 7.33 7.10
CA GLU A 43 4.53 8.03 6.52
C GLU A 43 4.48 8.10 4.98
N ALA A 44 4.07 7.01 4.34
CA ALA A 44 3.99 6.94 2.88
C ALA A 44 2.93 7.87 2.28
N LEU A 45 1.92 8.24 3.06
CA LEU A 45 0.79 9.08 2.61
C LEU A 45 0.88 10.53 3.09
N LYS A 46 2.00 10.96 3.67
CA LYS A 46 2.18 12.33 4.19
C LYS A 46 2.08 13.45 3.14
N ASP A 47 2.19 13.11 1.87
CA ASP A 47 2.10 14.01 0.73
C ASP A 47 0.74 13.95 0.00
N LEU A 48 -0.28 13.32 0.64
CA LEU A 48 -1.63 13.37 0.09
C LEU A 48 -2.11 14.81 -0.03
N PRO A 49 -2.69 15.19 -1.18
CA PRO A 49 -3.25 16.53 -1.33
C PRO A 49 -4.44 16.73 -0.42
N THR A 50 -4.55 17.95 0.12
CA THR A 50 -5.70 18.39 0.91
C THR A 50 -6.43 19.53 0.23
N GLU A 51 -7.71 19.68 0.52
CA GLU A 51 -8.56 20.80 0.11
C GLU A 51 -9.29 21.36 1.31
N ASP A 52 -9.50 22.68 1.32
CA ASP A 52 -10.24 23.32 2.38
C ASP A 52 -11.75 23.24 2.12
N VAL A 53 -12.47 22.69 3.10
CA VAL A 53 -13.94 22.63 3.08
C VAL A 53 -14.51 23.38 4.28
N CYS A 54 -15.68 24.00 4.09
CA CYS A 54 -16.43 24.59 5.18
C CYS A 54 -17.12 23.49 5.97
N ILE A 55 -16.86 23.42 7.27
CA ILE A 55 -17.57 22.54 8.19
C ILE A 55 -18.25 23.36 9.28
N GLU A 56 -19.34 22.81 9.84
CA GLU A 56 -20.00 23.34 11.02
C GLU A 56 -19.48 22.61 12.26
N THR A 57 -18.88 23.39 13.18
CA THR A 57 -18.49 22.87 14.49
C THR A 57 -19.59 23.19 15.53
N PRO A 58 -19.55 22.64 16.75
CA PRO A 58 -20.50 23.01 17.79
C PRO A 58 -20.49 24.50 18.19
N ILE A 59 -19.51 25.27 17.73
CA ILE A 59 -19.32 26.67 18.09
C ILE A 59 -19.59 27.60 16.90
N GLU A 60 -18.98 27.30 15.72
CA GLU A 60 -19.06 28.12 14.52
C GLU A 60 -18.72 27.35 13.25
N GLU A 61 -19.07 27.92 12.10
CA GLU A 61 -18.58 27.46 10.81
C GLU A 61 -17.11 27.84 10.62
N CYS A 62 -16.30 26.90 10.09
CA CYS A 62 -14.90 27.18 9.80
C CYS A 62 -14.41 26.41 8.56
N MET A 63 -13.37 26.97 7.92
CA MET A 63 -12.65 26.27 6.85
C MET A 63 -11.61 25.33 7.46
N THR A 64 -11.58 24.08 6.97
CA THR A 64 -10.67 23.05 7.50
C THR A 64 -10.15 22.15 6.39
N PRO A 65 -8.87 21.70 6.46
CA PRO A 65 -8.32 20.81 5.45
C PRO A 65 -8.86 19.39 5.60
N VAL A 66 -9.27 18.81 4.48
CA VAL A 66 -9.60 17.38 4.34
C VAL A 66 -8.77 16.78 3.22
N ILE A 67 -8.63 15.46 3.17
CA ILE A 67 -7.97 14.80 2.03
C ILE A 67 -8.77 15.10 0.77
N ALA A 68 -8.10 15.69 -0.22
CA ALA A 68 -8.72 16.09 -1.49
C ALA A 68 -9.18 14.86 -2.29
N GLY A 69 -10.45 14.87 -2.65
CA GLY A 69 -11.04 13.86 -3.52
C GLY A 69 -11.03 12.43 -2.97
N ARG A 70 -11.29 11.46 -3.86
CA ARG A 70 -11.26 10.01 -3.54
C ARG A 70 -10.11 9.34 -4.30
N ASN A 71 -8.90 9.83 -4.10
CA ASN A 71 -7.79 9.62 -5.02
C ASN A 71 -6.82 8.51 -4.61
N LEU A 72 -7.14 7.67 -3.62
CA LEU A 72 -6.28 6.57 -3.21
C LEU A 72 -6.79 5.22 -3.72
N ALA A 73 -5.88 4.43 -4.27
CA ALA A 73 -6.08 3.01 -4.57
C ALA A 73 -5.01 2.18 -3.85
N ILE A 74 -5.42 1.11 -3.19
CA ILE A 74 -4.53 0.12 -2.58
C ILE A 74 -4.56 -1.11 -3.49
N VAL A 75 -3.39 -1.55 -3.96
CA VAL A 75 -3.28 -2.65 -4.92
C VAL A 75 -2.30 -3.70 -4.38
N PRO A 76 -2.79 -4.70 -3.62
CA PRO A 76 -1.96 -5.80 -3.17
C PRO A 76 -1.56 -6.70 -4.34
N ILE A 77 -0.29 -7.15 -4.32
CA ILE A 77 0.15 -8.27 -5.13
C ILE A 77 -0.35 -9.54 -4.46
N LEU A 78 -1.22 -10.26 -5.15
CA LEU A 78 -1.83 -11.47 -4.61
C LEU A 78 -0.77 -12.59 -4.50
N ARG A 79 -0.78 -13.35 -3.43
CA ARG A 79 -1.73 -13.32 -2.30
C ARG A 79 -1.16 -12.57 -1.08
N ALA A 80 0.18 -12.47 -0.96
CA ALA A 80 0.88 -11.99 0.23
C ALA A 80 0.55 -10.53 0.58
N GLY A 81 0.41 -9.65 -0.43
CA GLY A 81 0.09 -8.24 -0.24
C GLY A 81 -1.25 -7.97 0.47
N LEU A 82 -2.18 -8.93 0.45
CA LEU A 82 -3.48 -8.80 1.13
C LEU A 82 -3.35 -8.52 2.64
N GLY A 83 -2.32 -9.07 3.28
CA GLY A 83 -2.09 -8.85 4.72
C GLY A 83 -1.84 -7.40 5.11
N MET A 84 -1.44 -6.55 4.17
CA MET A 84 -1.16 -5.13 4.41
C MET A 84 -2.37 -4.21 4.16
N VAL A 85 -3.40 -4.70 3.50
CA VAL A 85 -4.54 -3.89 3.03
C VAL A 85 -5.33 -3.28 4.19
N SER A 86 -5.65 -4.08 5.21
CA SER A 86 -6.46 -3.64 6.35
C SER A 86 -5.81 -2.46 7.09
N GLY A 87 -4.49 -2.52 7.30
CA GLY A 87 -3.76 -1.44 7.96
C GLY A 87 -3.81 -0.12 7.19
N LEU A 88 -3.68 -0.16 5.87
CA LEU A 88 -3.81 1.03 5.02
C LEU A 88 -5.25 1.53 4.95
N GLN A 89 -6.22 0.62 4.84
CA GLN A 89 -7.63 0.97 4.76
C GLN A 89 -8.15 1.58 6.07
N ALA A 90 -7.57 1.21 7.22
CA ALA A 90 -7.89 1.85 8.50
C ALA A 90 -7.49 3.33 8.52
N LEU A 91 -6.42 3.74 7.82
CA LEU A 91 -6.02 5.15 7.68
C LEU A 91 -6.91 5.92 6.72
N VAL A 92 -7.28 5.30 5.59
CA VAL A 92 -8.11 5.93 4.54
C VAL A 92 -9.24 4.98 4.18
N PRO A 93 -10.36 4.97 4.95
CA PRO A 93 -11.47 4.04 4.73
C PRO A 93 -12.15 4.18 3.36
N THR A 94 -12.01 5.32 2.72
CA THR A 94 -12.56 5.60 1.38
C THR A 94 -11.66 5.11 0.24
N ALA A 95 -10.45 4.60 0.53
CA ALA A 95 -9.56 4.06 -0.47
C ALA A 95 -10.21 2.92 -1.26
N LYS A 96 -10.03 2.94 -2.56
CA LYS A 96 -10.46 1.84 -3.42
C LYS A 96 -9.41 0.72 -3.40
N ILE A 97 -9.88 -0.52 -3.50
CA ILE A 97 -8.99 -1.67 -3.54
C ILE A 97 -9.01 -2.26 -4.94
N GLY A 98 -7.85 -2.33 -5.58
CA GLY A 98 -7.61 -3.14 -6.76
C GLY A 98 -6.85 -4.41 -6.38
N HIS A 99 -6.66 -5.30 -7.32
CA HIS A 99 -5.90 -6.53 -7.09
C HIS A 99 -5.08 -6.85 -8.34
N ILE A 100 -3.85 -7.29 -8.13
CA ILE A 100 -3.02 -7.84 -9.19
C ILE A 100 -2.48 -9.20 -8.77
N GLY A 101 -2.73 -10.21 -9.61
CA GLY A 101 -2.24 -11.57 -9.42
C GLY A 101 -1.14 -11.88 -10.42
N LEU A 102 0.01 -12.31 -9.90
CA LEU A 102 1.16 -12.68 -10.69
C LEU A 102 1.56 -14.12 -10.38
N TYR A 103 1.97 -14.85 -11.40
CA TYR A 103 2.69 -16.12 -11.25
C TYR A 103 3.99 -16.07 -12.03
N ARG A 104 4.93 -16.90 -11.67
CA ARG A 104 6.15 -17.09 -12.45
C ARG A 104 6.00 -18.34 -13.30
N ASP A 105 6.32 -18.21 -14.56
CA ASP A 105 6.43 -19.37 -15.45
C ASP A 105 7.49 -20.33 -14.90
N GLU A 106 7.20 -21.61 -14.91
CA GLU A 106 8.08 -22.63 -14.31
C GLU A 106 9.37 -22.84 -15.09
N GLU A 107 9.35 -22.58 -16.41
CA GLU A 107 10.50 -22.79 -17.29
C GLU A 107 11.31 -21.50 -17.48
N THR A 108 10.64 -20.38 -17.76
CA THR A 108 11.31 -19.11 -18.07
C THR A 108 11.56 -18.24 -16.85
N HIS A 109 10.86 -18.51 -15.73
CA HIS A 109 10.82 -17.68 -14.53
C HIS A 109 10.32 -16.25 -14.75
N GLU A 110 9.75 -15.96 -15.91
CA GLU A 110 9.16 -14.68 -16.22
C GLU A 110 7.84 -14.46 -15.45
N PRO A 111 7.59 -13.26 -14.95
CA PRO A 111 6.34 -12.95 -14.27
C PRO A 111 5.22 -12.74 -15.29
N HIS A 112 4.12 -13.47 -15.12
CA HIS A 112 2.90 -13.32 -15.89
C HIS A 112 1.74 -12.89 -15.03
N GLU A 113 0.90 -12.00 -15.57
CA GLU A 113 -0.35 -11.59 -14.97
C GLU A 113 -1.41 -12.68 -15.21
N TYR A 114 -2.06 -13.16 -14.15
CA TYR A 114 -3.24 -14.01 -14.27
C TYR A 114 -4.53 -13.30 -13.82
N TYR A 115 -4.40 -12.18 -13.13
CA TYR A 115 -5.53 -11.39 -12.67
C TYR A 115 -5.11 -9.93 -12.47
N CYS A 116 -5.85 -9.01 -13.07
CA CYS A 116 -5.71 -7.60 -12.81
C CYS A 116 -7.09 -6.94 -12.80
N LYS A 117 -7.46 -6.38 -11.67
CA LYS A 117 -8.66 -5.55 -11.57
C LYS A 117 -8.33 -4.31 -10.77
N LEU A 118 -8.26 -3.19 -11.45
CA LEU A 118 -7.96 -1.88 -10.86
C LEU A 118 -9.25 -1.04 -10.76
N PRO A 119 -9.35 -0.16 -9.76
CA PRO A 119 -10.48 0.75 -9.65
C PRO A 119 -10.43 1.84 -10.72
N ASP A 120 -11.56 2.13 -11.33
CA ASP A 120 -11.72 3.16 -12.35
C ASP A 120 -12.15 4.50 -11.72
N PRO A 121 -11.63 5.65 -12.20
CA PRO A 121 -10.44 5.83 -13.03
C PRO A 121 -9.14 5.59 -12.24
N ILE A 122 -8.17 4.85 -12.82
CA ILE A 122 -6.91 4.53 -12.12
C ILE A 122 -5.83 5.59 -12.35
N ASP A 123 -5.88 6.30 -13.46
CA ASP A 123 -4.92 7.32 -13.86
C ASP A 123 -4.98 8.60 -13.00
N GLU A 124 -6.10 8.83 -12.33
CA GLU A 124 -6.30 9.95 -11.40
C GLU A 124 -5.90 9.63 -9.96
N ARG A 125 -5.52 8.38 -9.66
CA ARG A 125 -5.28 7.92 -8.30
C ARG A 125 -3.81 7.84 -7.94
N LEU A 126 -3.51 8.13 -6.66
CA LEU A 126 -2.31 7.62 -6.03
C LEU A 126 -2.51 6.12 -5.78
N ILE A 127 -1.63 5.30 -6.32
CA ILE A 127 -1.70 3.84 -6.22
C ILE A 127 -0.64 3.37 -5.24
N VAL A 128 -1.06 2.73 -4.16
CA VAL A 128 -0.15 2.09 -3.21
C VAL A 128 -0.15 0.60 -3.47
N VAL A 129 0.92 0.12 -4.07
CA VAL A 129 1.15 -1.31 -4.30
C VAL A 129 1.75 -1.92 -3.04
N THR A 130 1.21 -3.03 -2.58
CA THR A 130 1.69 -3.71 -1.36
C THR A 130 2.16 -5.12 -1.64
N ASP A 131 3.37 -5.43 -1.15
CA ASP A 131 3.93 -6.78 -1.06
C ASP A 131 4.83 -6.85 0.18
N PRO A 132 4.61 -7.74 1.14
CA PRO A 132 5.38 -7.75 2.38
C PRO A 132 6.88 -8.02 2.21
N MET A 133 7.29 -8.61 1.08
CA MET A 133 8.70 -8.95 0.85
C MET A 133 9.18 -8.53 -0.54
N LEU A 134 10.15 -7.63 -0.57
CA LEU A 134 10.88 -7.24 -1.77
C LEU A 134 12.22 -8.00 -1.82
N ALA A 135 12.22 -9.18 -2.45
CA ALA A 135 13.44 -9.98 -2.61
C ALA A 135 14.26 -9.52 -3.84
N THR A 136 14.07 -10.17 -5.00
CA THR A 136 14.76 -9.80 -6.24
C THR A 136 14.12 -8.63 -6.99
N GLY A 137 12.95 -8.18 -6.56
CA GLY A 137 12.20 -7.11 -7.20
C GLY A 137 11.39 -7.51 -8.43
N GLY A 138 11.54 -8.73 -8.95
CA GLY A 138 10.89 -9.14 -10.20
C GLY A 138 9.36 -9.03 -10.16
N SER A 139 8.70 -9.45 -9.09
CA SER A 139 7.24 -9.30 -8.94
C SER A 139 6.83 -7.83 -8.79
N ALA A 140 7.64 -7.04 -8.07
CA ALA A 140 7.36 -5.61 -7.89
C ALA A 140 7.43 -4.84 -9.21
N VAL A 141 8.49 -5.08 -10.00
CA VAL A 141 8.67 -4.47 -11.34
C VAL A 141 7.52 -4.85 -12.25
N ALA A 142 7.21 -6.15 -12.36
CA ALA A 142 6.12 -6.63 -13.19
C ALA A 142 4.77 -6.03 -12.79
N ALA A 143 4.46 -5.98 -11.48
CA ALA A 143 3.22 -5.38 -10.99
C ALA A 143 3.12 -3.89 -11.37
N VAL A 144 4.20 -3.13 -11.19
CA VAL A 144 4.25 -1.71 -11.55
C VAL A 144 4.07 -1.52 -13.06
N ASP A 145 4.69 -2.36 -13.88
CA ASP A 145 4.60 -2.27 -15.33
C ASP A 145 3.18 -2.62 -15.83
N PHE A 146 2.55 -3.66 -15.27
CA PHE A 146 1.15 -3.98 -15.56
C PHE A 146 0.20 -2.86 -15.14
N ILE A 147 0.38 -2.27 -13.95
CA ILE A 147 -0.44 -1.14 -13.51
C ILE A 147 -0.28 0.05 -14.46
N LYS A 148 0.93 0.34 -14.94
CA LYS A 148 1.18 1.39 -15.94
C LYS A 148 0.51 1.09 -17.28
N GLN A 149 0.54 -0.15 -17.75
CA GLN A 149 -0.15 -0.58 -18.97
C GLN A 149 -1.67 -0.37 -18.87
N HIS A 150 -2.24 -0.49 -17.66
CA HIS A 150 -3.65 -0.19 -17.38
C HIS A 150 -3.93 1.30 -17.08
N GLY A 151 -2.96 2.18 -17.29
CA GLY A 151 -3.13 3.63 -17.15
C GLY A 151 -2.68 4.23 -15.82
N GLY A 152 -2.24 3.42 -14.85
CA GLY A 152 -1.75 3.93 -13.56
C GLY A 152 -0.47 4.75 -13.72
N ARG A 153 -0.42 5.94 -13.08
CA ARG A 153 0.70 6.90 -13.26
C ARG A 153 1.42 7.23 -11.98
N ASN A 154 0.70 7.47 -10.91
CA ASN A 154 1.27 7.84 -9.62
C ASN A 154 1.30 6.60 -8.71
N ILE A 155 2.46 5.96 -8.60
CA ILE A 155 2.61 4.66 -7.96
C ILE A 155 3.64 4.75 -6.84
N LYS A 156 3.26 4.31 -5.63
CA LYS A 156 4.15 4.02 -4.51
C LYS A 156 4.14 2.52 -4.24
N PHE A 157 5.30 1.95 -4.00
CA PHE A 157 5.45 0.55 -3.61
C PHE A 157 5.83 0.46 -2.13
N MET A 158 5.13 -0.38 -1.38
CA MET A 158 5.38 -0.60 0.04
C MET A 158 5.75 -2.05 0.31
N SER A 159 6.88 -2.25 0.99
CA SER A 159 7.34 -3.56 1.44
C SER A 159 7.83 -3.50 2.88
N ILE A 160 7.53 -4.54 3.67
CA ILE A 160 7.94 -4.61 5.09
C ILE A 160 9.41 -5.00 5.18
N ILE A 161 9.84 -5.91 4.32
CA ILE A 161 11.23 -6.42 4.27
C ILE A 161 11.74 -6.31 2.84
N ALA A 162 12.97 -5.81 2.69
CA ALA A 162 13.71 -5.68 1.45
C ALA A 162 15.14 -6.20 1.61
#